data_693f2da4d8ed5cb4b2e24875ecc49023
#
_entry.id   693f2da4d8ed5cb4b2e24875ecc49023
#
_cell.length_a   1.000
_cell.length_b   1.000
_cell.length_c   1.000
_cell.angle_alpha   90.00
_cell.angle_beta   90.00
_cell.angle_gamma   90.00
#
_symmetry.space_group_name_H-M   'P 1'
#
loop_
_entity.id
_entity.type
_entity.pdbx_description
1 polymer ?
#
loop_
_entity_poly.entity_id
_entity_poly.type
_entity_poly.pdbx_seq_one_letter_code
_entity_poly.pdbx_strand_id
1 'polypeptide(L)'
;VQIQELKNSLNQLQGELEENNLNLGKKSINSPVDGYIFDLKPVASGYSAQMTETIVKIVPMGDLTAYLEIPSSDIGFVKEGMDVEISIDSYPATDFGVIEGTITSIGTDALEPDPSEQRNQFVYPARIELKSQKLKLKRGKRLDLKVGMSLQGNIKLRKVSYLQLLFTNFK
;
A
#
# COMPACT_ATOMS: atom_id res chain seq x y z
N VAL A 1 -8.00 55.80 -25.40
CA VAL A 1 -6.94 55.76 -24.35
C VAL A 1 -7.54 55.28 -23.03
N GLN A 2 -8.56 55.96 -22.47
CA GLN A 2 -9.16 55.63 -21.16
C GLN A 2 -9.73 54.17 -21.06
N ILE A 3 -10.35 53.67 -22.14
CA ILE A 3 -10.91 52.29 -22.16
C ILE A 3 -9.81 51.24 -22.08
N GLN A 4 -8.65 51.53 -22.69
CA GLN A 4 -7.50 50.59 -22.65
C GLN A 4 -6.84 50.57 -21.28
N GLU A 5 -6.72 51.74 -20.66
CA GLU A 5 -6.19 51.88 -19.29
C GLU A 5 -7.08 51.15 -18.27
N LEU A 6 -8.40 51.32 -18.38
CA LEU A 6 -9.37 50.58 -17.57
C LEU A 6 -9.30 49.07 -17.76
N LYS A 7 -9.16 48.58 -19.00
CA LYS A 7 -8.97 47.14 -19.26
C LYS A 7 -7.70 46.59 -18.66
N ASN A 8 -6.60 47.36 -18.76
CA ASN A 8 -5.33 46.95 -18.17
C ASN A 8 -5.41 46.87 -16.64
N SER A 9 -6.05 47.89 -16.02
CA SER A 9 -6.29 47.89 -14.56
C SER A 9 -7.19 46.72 -14.12
N LEU A 10 -8.21 46.36 -14.90
CA LEU A 10 -9.10 45.26 -14.64
C LEU A 10 -8.35 43.90 -14.69
N ASN A 11 -7.52 43.71 -15.72
CA ASN A 11 -6.71 42.50 -15.86
C ASN A 11 -5.66 42.41 -14.71
N GLN A 12 -5.06 43.53 -14.30
CA GLN A 12 -4.14 43.51 -13.18
C GLN A 12 -4.84 43.13 -11.87
N LEU A 13 -5.99 43.74 -11.56
CA LEU A 13 -6.77 43.43 -10.37
C LEU A 13 -7.25 41.97 -10.35
N GLN A 14 -7.63 41.46 -11.52
CA GLN A 14 -8.00 40.03 -11.63
C GLN A 14 -6.81 39.12 -11.31
N GLY A 15 -5.62 39.43 -11.84
CA GLY A 15 -4.39 38.70 -11.52
C GLY A 15 -4.03 38.71 -10.03
N GLU A 16 -4.13 39.92 -9.39
CA GLU A 16 -3.89 40.05 -7.94
C GLU A 16 -4.93 39.23 -7.12
N LEU A 17 -6.18 39.20 -7.57
CA LEU A 17 -7.26 38.45 -6.93
C LEU A 17 -7.02 36.94 -7.01
N GLU A 18 -6.60 36.46 -8.18
CA GLU A 18 -6.23 35.05 -8.38
C GLU A 18 -5.03 34.63 -7.53
N GLU A 19 -3.99 35.48 -7.51
CA GLU A 19 -2.80 35.26 -6.67
C GLU A 19 -3.16 35.19 -5.18
N ASN A 20 -3.97 36.14 -4.71
CA ASN A 20 -4.43 36.15 -3.32
C ASN A 20 -5.28 34.91 -2.98
N ASN A 21 -6.17 34.47 -3.88
CA ASN A 21 -6.96 33.27 -3.70
C ASN A 21 -6.10 31.99 -3.63
N LEU A 22 -5.08 31.88 -4.49
CA LEU A 22 -4.10 30.81 -4.45
C LEU A 22 -3.32 30.81 -3.13
N ASN A 23 -2.92 32.00 -2.66
CA ASN A 23 -2.21 32.14 -1.39
C ASN A 23 -3.09 31.80 -0.18
N LEU A 24 -4.38 32.14 -0.23
CA LEU A 24 -5.34 31.72 0.81
C LEU A 24 -5.54 30.20 0.82
N GLY A 25 -5.63 29.56 -0.35
CA GLY A 25 -5.73 28.12 -0.47
C GLY A 25 -4.53 27.36 0.12
N LYS A 26 -3.33 27.95 0.01
CA LYS A 26 -2.10 27.37 0.59
C LYS A 26 -2.02 27.48 2.11
N LYS A 27 -2.83 28.34 2.75
CA LYS A 27 -2.87 28.50 4.21
C LYS A 27 -3.66 27.41 4.92
N SER A 28 -4.46 26.63 4.19
CA SER A 28 -5.25 25.51 4.72
C SER A 28 -4.84 24.24 4.02
N ILE A 29 -4.30 23.28 4.78
CA ILE A 29 -3.93 21.96 4.28
C ILE A 29 -5.06 21.02 4.63
N ASN A 30 -5.77 20.53 3.61
CA ASN A 30 -6.86 19.59 3.77
C ASN A 30 -6.41 18.20 3.36
N SER A 31 -6.93 17.18 4.07
CA SER A 31 -6.73 15.79 3.68
C SER A 31 -7.44 15.50 2.35
N PRO A 32 -6.78 14.88 1.38
CA PRO A 32 -7.42 14.46 0.14
C PRO A 32 -8.30 13.21 0.29
N VAL A 33 -8.16 12.47 1.40
CA VAL A 33 -8.85 11.22 1.67
C VAL A 33 -9.24 11.12 3.14
N ASP A 34 -10.30 10.37 3.42
CA ASP A 34 -10.65 10.00 4.79
C ASP A 34 -9.68 8.94 5.32
N GLY A 35 -9.16 9.15 6.52
CA GLY A 35 -8.15 8.25 7.06
C GLY A 35 -7.72 8.59 8.48
N TYR A 36 -6.80 7.79 8.99
CA TYR A 36 -6.16 8.02 10.28
C TYR A 36 -4.89 8.85 10.10
N ILE A 37 -4.73 9.86 10.96
CA ILE A 37 -3.50 10.65 10.99
C ILE A 37 -2.40 9.80 11.62
N PHE A 38 -1.29 9.68 10.90
CA PHE A 38 -0.07 9.04 11.35
C PHE A 38 1.09 10.03 11.19
N ASP A 39 1.95 10.11 12.22
CA ASP A 39 3.16 10.95 12.21
C ASP A 39 2.86 12.45 11.88
N LEU A 40 2.15 13.12 12.80
CA LEU A 40 1.92 14.57 12.73
C LEU A 40 3.11 15.32 13.34
N LYS A 41 3.90 16.00 12.52
CA LYS A 41 5.10 16.73 12.98
C LYS A 41 4.83 18.06 13.70
N PRO A 42 3.89 18.92 13.26
CA PRO A 42 3.63 20.16 13.98
C PRO A 42 2.90 19.89 15.28
N VAL A 43 3.64 19.97 16.37
CA VAL A 43 3.11 19.73 17.74
C VAL A 43 2.66 21.03 18.41
N ALA A 44 3.07 22.18 17.89
CA ALA A 44 2.80 23.49 18.50
C ALA A 44 2.52 24.58 17.47
N SER A 45 1.78 25.61 17.89
CA SER A 45 1.59 26.84 17.12
C SER A 45 2.92 27.55 16.90
N GLY A 46 3.14 28.06 15.69
CA GLY A 46 4.39 28.72 15.28
C GLY A 46 5.40 27.81 14.58
N TYR A 47 5.04 26.55 14.33
CA TYR A 47 5.86 25.66 13.50
C TYR A 47 5.94 26.17 12.07
N SER A 48 7.15 26.26 11.52
CA SER A 48 7.41 26.61 10.12
C SER A 48 7.95 25.39 9.39
N ALA A 49 7.14 24.84 8.51
CA ALA A 49 7.53 23.70 7.68
C ALA A 49 8.38 24.17 6.47
N GLN A 50 9.39 23.40 6.11
CA GLN A 50 10.12 23.58 4.88
C GLN A 50 9.34 23.00 3.68
N MET A 51 9.59 23.53 2.47
CA MET A 51 8.82 23.16 1.26
C MET A 51 8.81 21.65 0.94
N THR A 52 9.85 20.91 1.35
CA THR A 52 10.00 19.47 1.08
C THR A 52 9.71 18.61 2.30
N GLU A 53 9.25 19.20 3.41
CA GLU A 53 9.03 18.46 4.64
C GLU A 53 7.65 17.80 4.65
N THR A 54 7.63 16.51 4.97
CA THR A 54 6.37 15.78 5.21
C THR A 54 5.80 16.22 6.56
N ILE A 55 4.67 16.90 6.55
CA ILE A 55 4.00 17.46 7.75
C ILE A 55 3.15 16.38 8.43
N VAL A 56 2.47 15.57 7.64
CA VAL A 56 1.54 14.54 8.14
C VAL A 56 1.48 13.39 7.15
N LYS A 57 1.37 12.18 7.68
CA LYS A 57 1.02 10.98 6.90
C LYS A 57 -0.41 10.59 7.21
N ILE A 58 -1.20 10.31 6.19
CA ILE A 58 -2.58 9.87 6.34
C ILE A 58 -2.67 8.44 5.83
N VAL A 59 -3.15 7.56 6.68
CA VAL A 59 -3.46 6.18 6.33
C VAL A 59 -4.93 6.13 5.93
N PRO A 60 -5.27 5.96 4.64
CA PRO A 60 -6.65 5.93 4.19
C PRO A 60 -7.43 4.80 4.85
N MET A 61 -8.70 5.04 5.13
CA MET A 61 -9.63 4.00 5.53
C MET A 61 -9.98 3.16 4.30
N GLY A 62 -9.66 1.89 4.33
CA GLY A 62 -9.93 0.98 3.22
C GLY A 62 -9.48 -0.44 3.56
N ASP A 63 -9.72 -1.33 2.62
CA ASP A 63 -9.27 -2.70 2.74
C ASP A 63 -7.75 -2.77 2.67
N LEU A 64 -7.17 -3.52 3.60
CA LEU A 64 -5.74 -3.76 3.63
C LEU A 64 -5.36 -4.68 2.47
N THR A 65 -4.26 -4.35 1.84
CA THR A 65 -3.60 -5.19 0.85
C THR A 65 -2.28 -5.69 1.42
N ALA A 66 -1.90 -6.91 1.10
CA ALA A 66 -0.59 -7.43 1.47
C ALA A 66 0.39 -7.24 0.32
N TYR A 67 1.65 -7.02 0.67
CA TYR A 67 2.77 -7.00 -0.27
C TYR A 67 3.69 -8.15 0.06
N LEU A 68 4.01 -8.96 -0.95
CA LEU A 68 5.01 -10.01 -0.87
C LEU A 68 6.17 -9.71 -1.82
N GLU A 69 7.35 -10.07 -1.41
CA GLU A 69 8.54 -10.07 -2.24
C GLU A 69 8.81 -11.49 -2.74
N ILE A 70 8.67 -11.69 -4.06
CA ILE A 70 8.86 -12.99 -4.70
C ILE A 70 10.30 -13.07 -5.20
N PRO A 71 11.09 -14.05 -4.77
CA PRO A 71 12.44 -14.26 -5.29
C PRO A 71 12.46 -14.39 -6.82
N SER A 72 13.49 -13.83 -7.47
CA SER A 72 13.64 -13.91 -8.92
C SER A 72 13.77 -15.35 -9.42
N SER A 73 14.23 -16.28 -8.59
CA SER A 73 14.26 -17.72 -8.88
C SER A 73 12.88 -18.32 -9.09
N ASP A 74 11.87 -17.77 -8.43
CA ASP A 74 10.54 -18.38 -8.33
C ASP A 74 9.50 -17.66 -9.20
N ILE A 75 9.84 -16.45 -9.70
CA ILE A 75 8.90 -15.61 -10.46
C ILE A 75 8.32 -16.31 -11.69
N GLY A 76 9.10 -17.20 -12.33
CA GLY A 76 8.64 -17.96 -13.49
C GLY A 76 7.45 -18.89 -13.24
N PHE A 77 7.20 -19.24 -12.00
CA PHE A 77 6.11 -20.13 -11.58
C PHE A 77 4.90 -19.36 -11.04
N VAL A 78 5.04 -18.07 -10.75
CA VAL A 78 4.01 -17.24 -10.14
C VAL A 78 3.30 -16.42 -11.20
N LYS A 79 1.97 -16.34 -11.09
CA LYS A 79 1.11 -15.57 -12.00
C LYS A 79 0.03 -14.84 -11.21
N GLU A 80 -0.42 -13.73 -11.80
CA GLU A 80 -1.61 -13.04 -11.30
C GLU A 80 -2.82 -13.98 -11.26
N GLY A 81 -3.68 -13.81 -10.26
CA GLY A 81 -4.83 -14.66 -10.01
C GLY A 81 -4.53 -15.91 -9.18
N MET A 82 -3.28 -16.19 -8.81
CA MET A 82 -2.96 -17.32 -7.93
C MET A 82 -3.40 -17.07 -6.50
N ASP A 83 -3.87 -18.15 -5.85
CA ASP A 83 -4.22 -18.15 -4.42
C ASP A 83 -2.95 -18.16 -3.55
N VAL A 84 -2.96 -17.35 -2.50
CA VAL A 84 -1.89 -17.24 -1.51
C VAL A 84 -2.44 -17.44 -0.12
N GLU A 85 -1.73 -18.18 0.70
CA GLU A 85 -1.97 -18.27 2.14
C GLU A 85 -0.99 -17.37 2.87
N ILE A 86 -1.52 -16.41 3.63
CA ILE A 86 -0.75 -15.40 4.35
C ILE A 86 -0.77 -15.73 5.83
N SER A 87 0.39 -15.85 6.42
CA SER A 87 0.60 -15.90 7.87
C SER A 87 1.20 -14.58 8.36
N ILE A 88 0.74 -14.12 9.51
CA ILE A 88 1.24 -12.91 10.14
C ILE A 88 2.28 -13.31 11.18
N ASP A 89 3.49 -12.75 11.11
CA ASP A 89 4.60 -13.15 11.98
C ASP A 89 4.29 -12.98 13.48
N SER A 90 3.53 -11.95 13.81
CA SER A 90 3.09 -11.70 15.20
C SER A 90 2.03 -12.70 15.70
N TYR A 91 1.46 -13.52 14.83
CA TYR A 91 0.37 -14.45 15.14
C TYR A 91 0.62 -15.82 14.51
N PRO A 92 1.18 -16.78 15.28
CA PRO A 92 1.52 -18.10 14.76
C PRO A 92 0.33 -18.79 14.06
N ALA A 93 0.56 -19.29 12.85
CA ALA A 93 -0.49 -19.90 12.02
C ALA A 93 -1.13 -21.14 12.69
N THR A 94 -0.41 -21.80 13.61
CA THR A 94 -0.93 -22.93 14.40
C THR A 94 -2.14 -22.56 15.24
N ASP A 95 -2.15 -21.37 15.80
CA ASP A 95 -3.18 -20.88 16.74
C ASP A 95 -4.21 -19.98 16.06
N PHE A 96 -3.74 -19.18 15.13
CA PHE A 96 -4.53 -18.11 14.48
C PHE A 96 -4.95 -18.46 13.06
N GLY A 97 -4.34 -19.50 12.45
CA GLY A 97 -4.60 -19.86 11.07
C GLY A 97 -3.89 -18.94 10.08
N VAL A 98 -4.31 -19.01 8.84
CA VAL A 98 -3.81 -18.22 7.72
C VAL A 98 -4.94 -17.39 7.12
N ILE A 99 -4.59 -16.29 6.45
CA ILE A 99 -5.51 -15.48 5.67
C ILE A 99 -5.35 -15.86 4.21
N GLU A 100 -6.44 -16.17 3.55
CA GLU A 100 -6.43 -16.40 2.11
C GLU A 100 -6.40 -15.05 1.37
N GLY A 101 -5.63 -15.01 0.30
CA GLY A 101 -5.55 -13.88 -0.62
C GLY A 101 -5.37 -14.34 -2.05
N THR A 102 -5.41 -13.38 -2.96
CA THR A 102 -5.19 -13.61 -4.39
C THR A 102 -4.20 -12.57 -4.90
N ILE A 103 -3.23 -13.00 -5.72
CA ILE A 103 -2.27 -12.09 -6.36
C ILE A 103 -3.02 -11.24 -7.39
N THR A 104 -3.05 -9.92 -7.18
CA THR A 104 -3.70 -8.97 -8.09
C THR A 104 -2.75 -8.36 -9.09
N SER A 105 -1.50 -8.15 -8.71
CA SER A 105 -0.47 -7.65 -9.62
C SER A 105 0.91 -8.07 -9.16
N ILE A 106 1.81 -8.19 -10.14
CA ILE A 106 3.23 -8.46 -9.93
C ILE A 106 4.00 -7.33 -10.59
N GLY A 107 4.99 -6.76 -9.89
CA GLY A 107 5.85 -5.72 -10.44
C GLY A 107 6.62 -6.23 -11.67
N THR A 108 6.79 -5.35 -12.66
CA THR A 108 7.54 -5.67 -13.89
C THR A 108 9.04 -5.63 -13.66
N ASP A 109 9.49 -4.85 -12.67
CA ASP A 109 10.90 -4.66 -12.39
C ASP A 109 11.27 -5.34 -11.07
N ALA A 110 12.46 -5.96 -11.07
CA ALA A 110 13.04 -6.55 -9.88
C ALA A 110 13.64 -5.47 -8.99
N LEU A 111 13.37 -5.55 -7.70
CA LEU A 111 14.05 -4.76 -6.68
C LEU A 111 15.43 -5.36 -6.41
N GLU A 112 16.43 -4.50 -6.32
CA GLU A 112 17.79 -4.89 -6.02
C GLU A 112 17.96 -5.37 -4.57
N PRO A 113 18.99 -6.20 -4.31
CA PRO A 113 19.36 -6.56 -2.94
C PRO A 113 19.62 -5.31 -2.09
N ASP A 114 18.98 -5.23 -0.93
CA ASP A 114 19.15 -4.14 0.03
C ASP A 114 19.30 -4.73 1.44
N PRO A 115 20.51 -4.71 2.01
CA PRO A 115 20.76 -5.22 3.35
C PRO A 115 19.97 -4.48 4.44
N SER A 116 19.62 -3.21 4.22
CA SER A 116 18.84 -2.41 5.17
C SER A 116 17.41 -2.90 5.31
N GLU A 117 16.86 -3.48 4.25
CA GLU A 117 15.54 -4.10 4.19
C GLU A 117 15.58 -5.64 4.27
N GLN A 118 16.74 -6.20 4.66
CA GLN A 118 16.99 -7.65 4.77
C GLN A 118 16.80 -8.42 3.45
N ARG A 119 16.89 -7.73 2.30
CA ARG A 119 16.88 -8.33 0.97
C ARG A 119 18.28 -8.74 0.55
N ASN A 120 18.50 -10.05 0.40
CA ASN A 120 19.79 -10.61 -0.01
C ASN A 120 19.84 -10.98 -1.51
N GLN A 121 18.73 -10.86 -2.23
CA GLN A 121 18.58 -11.26 -3.62
C GLN A 121 17.60 -10.35 -4.35
N PHE A 122 17.57 -10.42 -5.69
CA PHE A 122 16.57 -9.74 -6.50
C PHE A 122 15.19 -10.33 -6.22
N VAL A 123 14.20 -9.46 -5.99
CA VAL A 123 12.82 -9.85 -5.71
C VAL A 123 11.83 -9.03 -6.55
N TYR A 124 10.70 -9.62 -6.87
CA TYR A 124 9.59 -8.95 -7.53
C TYR A 124 8.50 -8.63 -6.53
N PRO A 125 8.08 -7.36 -6.40
CA PRO A 125 6.99 -7.00 -5.50
C PRO A 125 5.66 -7.48 -6.06
N ALA A 126 4.90 -8.21 -5.27
CA ALA A 126 3.56 -8.66 -5.61
C ALA A 126 2.54 -8.07 -4.65
N ARG A 127 1.41 -7.60 -5.20
CA ARG A 127 0.27 -7.12 -4.43
C ARG A 127 -0.76 -8.22 -4.32
N ILE A 128 -1.28 -8.40 -3.11
CA ILE A 128 -2.25 -9.45 -2.79
C ILE A 128 -3.48 -8.81 -2.16
N GLU A 129 -4.62 -9.10 -2.74
CA GLU A 129 -5.92 -8.79 -2.17
C GLU A 129 -6.30 -9.86 -1.15
N LEU A 130 -6.62 -9.41 0.07
CA LEU A 130 -6.99 -10.30 1.17
C LEU A 130 -8.48 -10.63 1.10
N LYS A 131 -8.84 -11.91 1.18
CA LYS A 131 -10.25 -12.35 1.25
C LYS A 131 -10.90 -12.01 2.60
N SER A 132 -10.12 -11.67 3.61
CA SER A 132 -10.60 -11.29 4.93
C SER A 132 -9.69 -10.25 5.56
N GLN A 133 -10.27 -9.18 6.10
CA GLN A 133 -9.57 -8.13 6.84
C GLN A 133 -9.36 -8.49 8.32
N LYS A 134 -9.78 -9.68 8.73
CA LYS A 134 -9.73 -10.16 10.11
C LYS A 134 -9.17 -11.55 10.19
N LEU A 135 -8.28 -11.75 11.14
CA LEU A 135 -7.76 -13.07 11.48
C LEU A 135 -8.73 -13.77 12.45
N LYS A 136 -9.11 -15.00 12.15
CA LYS A 136 -10.02 -15.79 12.99
C LYS A 136 -9.21 -16.76 13.86
N LEU A 137 -9.30 -16.61 15.19
CA LEU A 137 -8.77 -17.62 16.09
C LEU A 137 -9.62 -18.92 16.03
N LYS A 138 -8.98 -20.05 16.23
CA LYS A 138 -9.65 -21.35 16.39
C LYS A 138 -10.73 -21.36 17.50
N ARG A 139 -10.62 -20.45 18.48
CA ARG A 139 -11.58 -20.27 19.58
C ARG A 139 -12.68 -19.20 19.31
N GLY A 140 -12.83 -18.76 18.07
CA GLY A 140 -13.89 -17.83 17.64
C GLY A 140 -13.61 -16.33 17.84
N LYS A 141 -12.52 -15.94 18.50
CA LYS A 141 -12.12 -14.54 18.64
C LYS A 141 -11.60 -14.04 17.29
N ARG A 142 -11.95 -12.82 16.91
CA ARG A 142 -11.47 -12.14 15.69
C ARG A 142 -10.47 -11.07 16.07
N LEU A 143 -9.41 -10.94 15.31
CA LEU A 143 -8.40 -9.91 15.43
C LEU A 143 -8.39 -9.09 14.14
N ASP A 144 -8.42 -7.77 14.29
CA ASP A 144 -8.29 -6.86 13.16
C ASP A 144 -6.83 -6.75 12.74
N LEU A 145 -6.59 -6.78 11.44
CA LEU A 145 -5.27 -6.53 10.88
C LEU A 145 -4.91 -5.06 11.00
N LYS A 146 -3.62 -4.78 11.10
CA LYS A 146 -3.10 -3.40 11.16
C LYS A 146 -2.06 -3.19 10.07
N VAL A 147 -1.99 -1.97 9.58
CA VAL A 147 -0.93 -1.55 8.65
C VAL A 147 0.43 -1.71 9.31
N GLY A 148 1.42 -2.19 8.53
CA GLY A 148 2.80 -2.38 9.01
C GLY A 148 3.06 -3.70 9.72
N MET A 149 2.14 -4.66 9.70
CA MET A 149 2.41 -6.02 10.18
C MET A 149 3.29 -6.77 9.19
N SER A 150 4.33 -7.43 9.70
CA SER A 150 5.15 -8.37 8.93
C SER A 150 4.38 -9.65 8.65
N LEU A 151 4.55 -10.19 7.45
CA LEU A 151 3.82 -11.35 6.98
C LEU A 151 4.68 -12.23 6.09
N GLN A 152 4.30 -13.50 6.00
CA GLN A 152 4.86 -14.48 5.08
C GLN A 152 3.73 -15.04 4.22
N GLY A 153 4.00 -15.26 2.93
CA GLY A 153 3.03 -15.80 1.99
C GLY A 153 3.46 -17.13 1.39
N ASN A 154 2.57 -18.10 1.42
CA ASN A 154 2.72 -19.36 0.71
C ASN A 154 1.86 -19.33 -0.55
N ILE A 155 2.49 -19.22 -1.72
CA ILE A 155 1.81 -19.18 -3.01
C ILE A 155 1.50 -20.61 -3.44
N LYS A 156 0.24 -20.90 -3.76
CA LYS A 156 -0.21 -22.22 -4.21
C LYS A 156 0.07 -22.37 -5.70
N LEU A 157 1.25 -22.89 -6.05
CA LEU A 157 1.69 -23.01 -7.44
C LEU A 157 0.87 -24.01 -8.26
N ARG A 158 0.34 -25.06 -7.64
CA ARG A 158 -0.36 -26.13 -8.36
C ARG A 158 -1.41 -26.83 -7.48
N LYS A 159 -2.62 -26.94 -8.02
CA LYS A 159 -3.64 -27.88 -7.49
C LYS A 159 -3.49 -29.21 -8.23
N VAL A 160 -2.99 -30.24 -7.56
CA VAL A 160 -2.89 -31.59 -8.13
C VAL A 160 -4.01 -32.44 -7.54
N SER A 161 -4.80 -33.07 -8.40
CA SER A 161 -5.77 -34.06 -7.94
C SER A 161 -5.06 -35.35 -7.49
N TYR A 162 -5.55 -36.00 -6.44
CA TYR A 162 -5.02 -37.30 -5.99
C TYR A 162 -4.97 -38.34 -7.13
N LEU A 163 -5.90 -38.31 -8.07
CA LEU A 163 -5.89 -39.15 -9.27
C LEU A 163 -4.71 -38.87 -10.18
N GLN A 164 -4.34 -37.60 -10.37
CA GLN A 164 -3.16 -37.22 -11.16
C GLN A 164 -1.86 -37.71 -10.53
N LEU A 165 -1.75 -37.66 -9.19
CA LEU A 165 -0.59 -38.18 -8.47
C LEU A 165 -0.44 -39.71 -8.65
N LEU A 166 -1.55 -40.45 -8.65
CA LEU A 166 -1.54 -41.87 -8.89
C LEU A 166 -1.09 -42.23 -10.32
N PHE A 167 -1.55 -41.49 -11.32
CA PHE A 167 -1.19 -41.74 -12.72
C PHE A 167 0.21 -41.26 -13.10
N THR A 168 0.82 -40.29 -12.36
CA THR A 168 2.17 -39.84 -12.66
C THR A 168 3.26 -40.82 -12.23
N ASN A 169 2.95 -41.73 -11.30
CA ASN A 169 3.88 -42.75 -10.82
C ASN A 169 3.84 -44.07 -11.65
N PHE A 170 3.04 -44.12 -12.71
CA PHE A 170 2.91 -45.29 -13.59
C PHE A 170 3.59 -45.09 -14.97
N LYS A 171 4.66 -44.28 -15.07
CA LYS A 171 5.41 -44.13 -16.30
C LYS A 171 6.87 -44.49 -16.11
#